data_30697ba7ac9f70bc5fd7fd33a129dd54
#
_entry.id   30697ba7ac9f70bc5fd7fd33a129dd54
#
_cell.length_a   1.000
_cell.length_b   1.000
_cell.length_c   1.000
_cell.angle_alpha   90.00
_cell.angle_beta   90.00
_cell.angle_gamma   90.00
#
_symmetry.space_group_name_H-M   'P 1'
#
loop_
_entity.id
_entity.type
_entity.pdbx_description
1 polymer ?
#
loop_
_entity_poly.entity_id
_entity_poly.type
_entity_poly.pdbx_seq_one_letter_code
_entity_poly.pdbx_strand_id
1 'polypeptide(L)'
;MSNDLGTRAGFVAVIGAPNAGKSTLVNALVGSKVSIVSHKVQTTRMPVRGVAMRGNTQLVLVDTPGIFSPRRRLDRAMVKSAWSGVADADCVVVIVDATDLVAHPEGMAARDTANILSELKSPATKAALALNKIDTMKRADLLPLIQRLAPPGRFAQVFMISALTGDGLEELAAWCAEQMPPGPLLYPPDQAADIPLRLLASEITREKLYLRLHDELPYAASVESEKWEEKKDGSVRIHQVIYVQRAGQKAIVLGKGGQTIKAIGEAARRELEHLLERRVHLFLFVKVRENWAESREHYRELGLEFPED
;
A
#
# COMPACT_ATOMS: atom_id res chain seq x y z
N MET A 1 24.76 26.05 -13.57
CA MET A 1 23.41 26.64 -13.58
C MET A 1 22.56 25.75 -14.45
N SER A 2 21.92 24.74 -13.85
CA SER A 2 21.04 23.80 -14.57
C SER A 2 19.75 24.53 -14.90
N ASN A 3 19.43 24.56 -16.17
CA ASN A 3 18.17 25.07 -16.72
C ASN A 3 16.99 24.42 -15.97
N ASP A 4 16.30 25.25 -15.23
CA ASP A 4 15.02 24.93 -14.59
C ASP A 4 13.93 24.96 -15.66
N LEU A 5 13.93 23.94 -16.52
CA LEU A 5 13.01 23.79 -17.64
C LEU A 5 11.68 23.20 -17.16
N GLY A 6 10.93 23.98 -16.38
CA GLY A 6 9.49 23.70 -16.22
C GLY A 6 9.15 22.36 -15.60
N THR A 7 10.03 21.77 -14.76
CA THR A 7 9.72 20.57 -14.00
C THR A 7 8.78 20.87 -12.84
N ARG A 8 8.00 19.87 -12.49
CA ARG A 8 7.08 19.89 -11.35
C ARG A 8 7.27 18.61 -10.56
N ALA A 9 7.17 18.66 -9.25
CA ALA A 9 7.22 17.47 -8.41
C ALA A 9 6.44 17.69 -7.13
N GLY A 10 5.81 16.65 -6.61
CA GLY A 10 5.11 16.73 -5.34
C GLY A 10 4.52 15.40 -4.92
N PHE A 11 3.85 15.43 -3.78
CA PHE A 11 3.31 14.26 -3.11
C PHE A 11 1.80 14.11 -3.35
N VAL A 12 1.39 12.89 -3.70
CA VAL A 12 0.00 12.47 -3.85
C VAL A 12 -0.32 11.46 -2.76
N ALA A 13 -1.12 11.83 -1.77
CA ALA A 13 -1.58 10.87 -0.77
C ALA A 13 -2.75 10.04 -1.32
N VAL A 14 -2.60 8.72 -1.34
CA VAL A 14 -3.67 7.79 -1.72
C VAL A 14 -4.27 7.20 -0.45
N ILE A 15 -5.48 7.62 -0.10
CA ILE A 15 -6.19 7.20 1.12
C ILE A 15 -7.51 6.51 0.80
N GLY A 16 -7.99 5.69 1.72
CA GLY A 16 -9.27 4.99 1.58
C GLY A 16 -9.40 3.86 2.60
N ALA A 17 -10.58 3.28 2.67
CA ALA A 17 -10.85 2.10 3.50
C ALA A 17 -9.92 0.93 3.13
N PRO A 18 -9.76 -0.08 4.00
CA PRO A 18 -9.10 -1.33 3.62
C PRO A 18 -9.73 -1.94 2.36
N ASN A 19 -8.91 -2.55 1.51
CA ASN A 19 -9.33 -3.21 0.24
C ASN A 19 -9.94 -2.29 -0.84
N ALA A 20 -9.91 -0.97 -0.67
CA ALA A 20 -10.37 -0.03 -1.70
C ALA A 20 -9.52 -0.07 -2.99
N GLY A 21 -8.29 -0.64 -2.93
CA GLY A 21 -7.40 -0.78 -4.08
C GLY A 21 -6.27 0.24 -4.13
N LYS A 22 -5.88 0.84 -3.00
CA LYS A 22 -4.79 1.83 -2.88
C LYS A 22 -3.48 1.34 -3.49
N SER A 23 -2.96 0.23 -2.97
CA SER A 23 -1.70 -0.37 -3.43
C SER A 23 -1.75 -0.82 -4.89
N THR A 24 -2.90 -1.31 -5.36
CA THR A 24 -3.12 -1.64 -6.78
C THR A 24 -3.04 -0.39 -7.65
N LEU A 25 -3.68 0.71 -7.23
CA LEU A 25 -3.63 1.99 -7.91
C LEU A 25 -2.19 2.54 -7.97
N VAL A 26 -1.48 2.54 -6.84
CA VAL A 26 -0.10 3.03 -6.79
C VAL A 26 0.81 2.21 -7.71
N ASN A 27 0.75 0.87 -7.64
CA ASN A 27 1.51 0.00 -8.54
C ASN A 27 1.19 0.26 -10.02
N ALA A 28 -0.09 0.43 -10.37
CA ALA A 28 -0.51 0.68 -11.74
C ALA A 28 -0.03 2.05 -12.26
N LEU A 29 -0.09 3.09 -11.43
CA LEU A 29 0.39 4.44 -11.79
C LEU A 29 1.92 4.50 -11.90
N VAL A 30 2.65 3.77 -11.07
CA VAL A 30 4.12 3.66 -11.14
C VAL A 30 4.56 2.79 -12.33
N GLY A 31 3.74 1.81 -12.73
CA GLY A 31 4.08 0.83 -13.78
C GLY A 31 4.96 -0.32 -13.28
N SER A 32 5.15 -0.44 -11.97
CA SER A 32 5.91 -1.52 -11.33
C SER A 32 5.37 -1.84 -9.94
N LYS A 33 5.72 -3.02 -9.41
CA LYS A 33 5.30 -3.41 -8.07
C LYS A 33 6.16 -2.75 -6.99
N VAL A 34 5.62 -1.76 -6.33
CA VAL A 34 6.26 -1.05 -5.20
C VAL A 34 5.57 -1.35 -3.86
N SER A 35 4.31 -1.75 -3.90
CA SER A 35 3.50 -2.14 -2.73
C SER A 35 2.91 -3.52 -2.92
N ILE A 36 2.77 -4.26 -1.82
CA ILE A 36 2.12 -5.58 -1.83
C ILE A 36 0.60 -5.46 -1.90
N VAL A 37 -0.03 -6.46 -2.53
CA VAL A 37 -1.48 -6.48 -2.74
C VAL A 37 -2.08 -7.78 -2.22
N SER A 38 -3.12 -7.68 -1.40
CA SER A 38 -3.94 -8.84 -1.03
C SER A 38 -5.40 -8.44 -0.80
N HIS A 39 -6.29 -9.41 -0.82
CA HIS A 39 -7.71 -9.21 -0.49
C HIS A 39 -7.96 -9.09 1.03
N LYS A 40 -6.93 -9.23 1.85
CA LYS A 40 -7.04 -9.12 3.32
C LYS A 40 -6.86 -7.67 3.77
N VAL A 41 -7.57 -7.29 4.82
CA VAL A 41 -7.39 -5.98 5.44
C VAL A 41 -5.96 -5.83 6.01
N GLN A 42 -5.50 -4.60 6.24
CA GLN A 42 -4.18 -4.32 6.80
C GLN A 42 -3.00 -4.92 5.99
N THR A 43 -3.15 -5.03 4.66
CA THR A 43 -2.07 -5.49 3.79
C THR A 43 -0.90 -4.51 3.83
N THR A 44 -1.14 -3.23 3.62
CA THR A 44 -0.15 -2.15 3.79
C THR A 44 -0.09 -1.76 5.26
N ARG A 45 1.06 -1.91 5.90
CA ARG A 45 1.28 -1.56 7.32
C ARG A 45 2.06 -0.26 7.51
N MET A 46 2.77 0.17 6.50
CA MET A 46 3.60 1.38 6.49
C MET A 46 3.36 2.15 5.21
N PRO A 47 3.58 3.48 5.19
CA PRO A 47 3.54 4.23 3.94
C PRO A 47 4.64 3.77 2.98
N VAL A 48 4.28 3.55 1.72
CA VAL A 48 5.23 3.25 0.65
C VAL A 48 5.17 4.37 -0.38
N ARG A 49 6.32 4.89 -0.78
CA ARG A 49 6.41 5.93 -1.80
C ARG A 49 6.76 5.32 -3.14
N GLY A 50 5.82 5.40 -4.09
CA GLY A 50 6.05 5.08 -5.49
C GLY A 50 6.30 6.34 -6.29
N VAL A 51 7.22 6.29 -7.24
CA VAL A 51 7.59 7.44 -8.08
C VAL A 51 7.15 7.18 -9.51
N ALA A 52 6.39 8.11 -10.08
CA ALA A 52 5.92 8.03 -11.45
C ALA A 52 6.20 9.34 -12.20
N MET A 53 6.73 9.24 -13.41
CA MET A 53 6.90 10.38 -14.29
C MET A 53 5.70 10.55 -15.23
N ARG A 54 5.24 11.79 -15.38
CA ARG A 54 4.24 12.20 -16.39
C ARG A 54 4.76 13.42 -17.14
N GLY A 55 5.37 13.19 -18.30
CA GLY A 55 6.15 14.23 -18.97
C GLY A 55 7.24 14.79 -18.07
N ASN A 56 7.23 16.09 -17.81
CA ASN A 56 8.18 16.78 -16.93
C ASN A 56 7.73 16.85 -15.45
N THR A 57 6.63 16.17 -15.11
CA THR A 57 6.08 16.17 -13.74
C THR A 57 6.37 14.84 -13.06
N GLN A 58 6.90 14.89 -11.84
CA GLN A 58 7.12 13.74 -10.99
C GLN A 58 6.01 13.65 -9.93
N LEU A 59 5.31 12.53 -9.89
CA LEU A 59 4.33 12.20 -8.88
C LEU A 59 4.97 11.26 -7.84
N VAL A 60 5.04 11.68 -6.61
CA VAL A 60 5.42 10.82 -5.48
C VAL A 60 4.15 10.31 -4.82
N LEU A 61 3.72 9.13 -5.23
CA LEU A 61 2.50 8.48 -4.77
C LEU A 61 2.73 7.81 -3.43
N VAL A 62 2.03 8.25 -2.40
CA VAL A 62 2.14 7.68 -1.05
C VAL A 62 1.01 6.67 -0.86
N ASP A 63 1.35 5.37 -0.97
CA ASP A 63 0.44 4.28 -0.58
C ASP A 63 0.35 4.22 0.93
N THR A 64 -0.82 4.55 1.47
CA THR A 64 -1.02 4.59 2.92
C THR A 64 -1.69 3.32 3.43
N PRO A 65 -1.48 2.95 4.70
CA PRO A 65 -2.34 1.97 5.36
C PRO A 65 -3.81 2.33 5.19
N GLY A 66 -4.68 1.33 5.17
CA GLY A 66 -6.13 1.57 5.15
C GLY A 66 -6.57 2.34 6.39
N ILE A 67 -7.47 3.33 6.21
CA ILE A 67 -8.08 4.06 7.31
C ILE A 67 -9.35 3.33 7.74
N PHE A 68 -9.39 2.94 9.00
CA PHE A 68 -10.49 2.19 9.64
C PHE A 68 -10.54 2.50 11.13
N SER A 69 -11.57 2.04 11.82
CA SER A 69 -11.66 2.20 13.29
C SER A 69 -10.63 1.32 14.00
N PRO A 70 -9.59 1.90 14.63
CA PRO A 70 -8.46 1.13 15.19
C PRO A 70 -8.87 0.42 16.47
N ARG A 71 -8.39 -0.84 16.64
CA ARG A 71 -8.64 -1.66 17.83
C ARG A 71 -7.37 -1.95 18.63
N ARG A 72 -6.23 -2.08 17.94
CA ARG A 72 -4.92 -2.41 18.53
C ARG A 72 -4.00 -1.19 18.46
N ARG A 73 -2.93 -1.19 19.23
CA ARG A 73 -1.91 -0.14 19.21
C ARG A 73 -1.32 0.05 17.79
N LEU A 74 -0.98 -1.04 17.13
CA LEU A 74 -0.48 -0.99 15.75
C LEU A 74 -1.51 -0.34 14.79
N ASP A 75 -2.80 -0.64 14.94
CA ASP A 75 -3.84 -0.04 14.10
C ASP A 75 -3.87 1.49 14.28
N ARG A 76 -3.73 1.99 15.53
CA ARG A 76 -3.67 3.44 15.82
C ARG A 76 -2.48 4.11 15.13
N ALA A 77 -1.30 3.47 15.19
CA ALA A 77 -0.10 3.97 14.51
C ALA A 77 -0.27 4.02 13.00
N MET A 78 -0.85 2.97 12.41
CA MET A 78 -1.13 2.89 10.97
C MET A 78 -2.09 3.99 10.51
N VAL A 79 -3.21 4.19 11.21
CA VAL A 79 -4.21 5.23 10.89
C VAL A 79 -3.61 6.62 11.07
N LYS A 80 -2.84 6.86 12.16
CA LYS A 80 -2.11 8.12 12.37
C LYS A 80 -1.14 8.42 11.23
N SER A 81 -0.38 7.42 10.80
CA SER A 81 0.57 7.55 9.69
C SER A 81 -0.12 7.87 8.36
N ALA A 82 -1.31 7.26 8.10
CA ALA A 82 -2.08 7.57 6.91
C ALA A 82 -2.51 9.05 6.89
N TRP A 83 -2.99 9.59 8.01
CA TRP A 83 -3.40 10.99 8.12
C TRP A 83 -2.21 11.98 8.07
N SER A 84 -1.06 11.61 8.61
CA SER A 84 0.17 12.41 8.45
C SER A 84 0.54 12.56 6.98
N GLY A 85 0.46 11.48 6.19
CA GLY A 85 0.68 11.55 4.74
C GLY A 85 -0.28 12.49 4.00
N VAL A 86 -1.52 12.64 4.49
CA VAL A 86 -2.48 13.62 3.94
C VAL A 86 -2.06 15.06 4.21
N ALA A 87 -1.55 15.32 5.41
CA ALA A 87 -1.14 16.68 5.81
C ALA A 87 0.05 17.20 4.98
N ASP A 88 0.93 16.30 4.57
CA ASP A 88 2.16 16.63 3.84
C ASP A 88 1.98 16.57 2.30
N ALA A 89 0.80 16.20 1.79
CA ALA A 89 0.56 16.01 0.37
C ALA A 89 0.10 17.27 -0.36
N ASP A 90 0.54 17.44 -1.61
CA ASP A 90 0.10 18.51 -2.52
C ASP A 90 -1.31 18.27 -3.05
N CYS A 91 -1.70 17.00 -3.18
CA CYS A 91 -3.09 16.60 -3.43
C CYS A 91 -3.40 15.23 -2.83
N VAL A 92 -4.70 14.95 -2.67
CA VAL A 92 -5.21 13.71 -2.06
C VAL A 92 -6.12 12.99 -3.03
N VAL A 93 -5.93 11.68 -3.18
CA VAL A 93 -6.83 10.78 -3.89
C VAL A 93 -7.53 9.90 -2.86
N VAL A 94 -8.82 10.16 -2.67
CA VAL A 94 -9.69 9.30 -1.85
C VAL A 94 -10.22 8.19 -2.74
N ILE A 95 -9.73 6.98 -2.57
CA ILE A 95 -10.16 5.82 -3.36
C ILE A 95 -11.17 5.00 -2.58
N VAL A 96 -12.26 4.59 -3.25
CA VAL A 96 -13.32 3.77 -2.67
C VAL A 96 -13.61 2.55 -3.54
N ASP A 97 -13.94 1.44 -2.91
CA ASP A 97 -14.46 0.25 -3.60
C ASP A 97 -15.92 0.49 -3.97
N ALA A 98 -16.15 0.91 -5.21
CA ALA A 98 -17.51 1.26 -5.68
C ALA A 98 -18.45 0.04 -5.64
N THR A 99 -17.94 -1.14 -5.94
CA THR A 99 -18.73 -2.39 -5.95
C THR A 99 -19.19 -2.76 -4.55
N ASP A 100 -18.27 -2.73 -3.57
CA ASP A 100 -18.61 -3.05 -2.17
C ASP A 100 -19.57 -2.02 -1.56
N LEU A 101 -19.37 -0.73 -1.86
CA LEU A 101 -20.26 0.34 -1.36
C LEU A 101 -21.67 0.28 -1.93
N VAL A 102 -21.88 -0.29 -3.11
CA VAL A 102 -23.21 -0.52 -3.68
C VAL A 102 -23.82 -1.79 -3.10
N ALA A 103 -23.03 -2.88 -3.00
CA ALA A 103 -23.49 -4.15 -2.46
C ALA A 103 -23.80 -4.09 -0.95
N HIS A 104 -23.01 -3.32 -0.20
CA HIS A 104 -23.08 -3.24 1.26
C HIS A 104 -23.09 -1.78 1.75
N PRO A 105 -24.19 -1.00 1.51
CA PRO A 105 -24.22 0.45 1.77
C PRO A 105 -24.08 0.83 3.26
N GLU A 106 -24.29 -0.12 4.17
CA GLU A 106 -24.09 0.01 5.63
C GLU A 106 -22.97 -0.88 6.15
N GLY A 107 -22.19 -1.47 5.24
CA GLY A 107 -21.08 -2.35 5.55
C GLY A 107 -19.90 -1.63 6.21
N MET A 108 -18.89 -2.39 6.58
CA MET A 108 -17.69 -1.84 7.25
C MET A 108 -16.97 -0.83 6.35
N ALA A 109 -16.77 -1.14 5.08
CA ALA A 109 -16.13 -0.24 4.12
C ALA A 109 -16.91 1.06 3.93
N ALA A 110 -18.26 1.01 3.95
CA ALA A 110 -19.09 2.19 3.87
C ALA A 110 -18.94 3.10 5.11
N ARG A 111 -18.89 2.51 6.31
CA ARG A 111 -18.66 3.24 7.57
C ARG A 111 -17.27 3.86 7.61
N ASP A 112 -16.23 3.09 7.26
CA ASP A 112 -14.86 3.59 7.21
C ASP A 112 -14.73 4.72 6.17
N THR A 113 -15.36 4.58 5.00
CA THR A 113 -15.43 5.64 3.98
C THR A 113 -16.13 6.90 4.53
N ALA A 114 -17.25 6.76 5.21
CA ALA A 114 -17.97 7.90 5.82
C ALA A 114 -17.08 8.62 6.86
N ASN A 115 -16.35 7.88 7.69
CA ASN A 115 -15.40 8.43 8.65
C ASN A 115 -14.27 9.21 7.94
N ILE A 116 -13.64 8.62 6.92
CA ILE A 116 -12.62 9.29 6.11
C ILE A 116 -13.17 10.61 5.55
N LEU A 117 -14.36 10.56 4.96
CA LEU A 117 -14.98 11.74 4.38
C LEU A 117 -15.35 12.80 5.44
N SER A 118 -15.70 12.41 6.67
CA SER A 118 -15.99 13.35 7.76
C SER A 118 -14.72 14.03 8.31
N GLU A 119 -13.60 13.33 8.30
CA GLU A 119 -12.32 13.85 8.79
C GLU A 119 -11.59 14.70 7.75
N LEU A 120 -11.85 14.48 6.46
CA LEU A 120 -11.31 15.29 5.36
C LEU A 120 -11.98 16.68 5.35
N LYS A 121 -11.53 17.56 6.26
CA LYS A 121 -12.26 18.80 6.64
C LYS A 121 -11.98 19.99 5.73
N SER A 122 -10.99 19.94 4.82
CA SER A 122 -10.53 21.19 4.21
C SER A 122 -10.85 21.30 2.72
N PRO A 123 -11.60 22.36 2.33
CA PRO A 123 -11.65 22.79 0.92
C PRO A 123 -10.27 23.23 0.39
N ALA A 124 -9.31 23.50 1.29
CA ALA A 124 -7.95 23.91 0.94
C ALA A 124 -7.10 22.74 0.42
N THR A 125 -7.41 21.50 0.80
CA THR A 125 -6.71 20.33 0.28
C THR A 125 -7.34 19.94 -1.05
N LYS A 126 -6.58 20.00 -2.13
CA LYS A 126 -7.01 19.55 -3.46
C LYS A 126 -7.25 18.04 -3.42
N ALA A 127 -8.50 17.65 -3.22
CA ALA A 127 -8.89 16.26 -3.11
C ALA A 127 -9.72 15.81 -4.30
N ALA A 128 -9.39 14.63 -4.84
CA ALA A 128 -10.21 13.90 -5.81
C ALA A 128 -10.82 12.66 -5.18
N LEU A 129 -12.01 12.29 -5.63
CA LEU A 129 -12.65 11.00 -5.33
C LEU A 129 -12.41 10.05 -6.51
N ALA A 130 -11.84 8.87 -6.26
CA ALA A 130 -11.67 7.81 -7.23
C ALA A 130 -12.62 6.63 -6.89
N LEU A 131 -13.66 6.45 -7.69
CA LEU A 131 -14.55 5.29 -7.64
C LEU A 131 -13.84 4.14 -8.36
N ASN A 132 -13.30 3.20 -7.59
CA ASN A 132 -12.52 2.08 -8.11
C ASN A 132 -13.36 0.82 -8.30
N LYS A 133 -12.84 -0.12 -9.07
CA LYS A 133 -13.42 -1.42 -9.43
C LYS A 133 -14.66 -1.32 -10.32
N ILE A 134 -14.71 -0.28 -11.17
CA ILE A 134 -15.84 -0.09 -12.10
C ILE A 134 -15.98 -1.23 -13.12
N ASP A 135 -14.91 -2.01 -13.33
CA ASP A 135 -14.89 -3.22 -14.15
C ASP A 135 -15.80 -4.34 -13.64
N THR A 136 -16.16 -4.30 -12.33
CA THR A 136 -16.97 -5.33 -11.68
C THR A 136 -18.40 -4.86 -11.37
N MET A 137 -18.83 -3.67 -11.84
CA MET A 137 -20.14 -3.12 -11.52
C MET A 137 -20.91 -2.61 -12.75
N LYS A 138 -22.21 -2.36 -12.56
CA LYS A 138 -23.05 -1.78 -13.61
C LYS A 138 -22.89 -0.25 -13.63
N ARG A 139 -22.75 0.34 -14.81
CA ARG A 139 -22.60 1.81 -14.96
C ARG A 139 -23.78 2.59 -14.37
N ALA A 140 -24.99 2.02 -14.37
CA ALA A 140 -26.18 2.65 -13.79
C ALA A 140 -26.07 2.92 -12.28
N ASP A 141 -25.25 2.13 -11.56
CA ASP A 141 -25.10 2.25 -10.13
C ASP A 141 -24.08 3.35 -9.72
N LEU A 142 -23.29 3.85 -10.69
CA LEU A 142 -22.26 4.87 -10.45
C LEU A 142 -22.87 6.24 -10.10
N LEU A 143 -23.87 6.70 -10.82
CA LEU A 143 -24.44 8.03 -10.60
C LEU A 143 -25.06 8.21 -9.21
N PRO A 144 -25.89 7.28 -8.70
CA PRO A 144 -26.38 7.36 -7.32
C PRO A 144 -25.26 7.34 -6.29
N LEU A 145 -24.19 6.55 -6.54
CA LEU A 145 -23.03 6.49 -5.66
C LEU A 145 -22.27 7.83 -5.62
N ILE A 146 -22.05 8.45 -6.78
CA ILE A 146 -21.43 9.78 -6.89
C ILE A 146 -22.23 10.82 -6.11
N GLN A 147 -23.54 10.87 -6.30
CA GLN A 147 -24.43 11.82 -5.61
C GLN A 147 -24.34 11.67 -4.09
N ARG A 148 -24.21 10.43 -3.60
CA ARG A 148 -24.09 10.14 -2.16
C ARG A 148 -22.73 10.56 -1.59
N LEU A 149 -21.63 10.29 -2.30
CA LEU A 149 -20.27 10.46 -1.78
C LEU A 149 -19.68 11.84 -2.07
N ALA A 150 -20.04 12.44 -3.20
CA ALA A 150 -19.46 13.68 -3.72
C ALA A 150 -20.53 14.76 -3.95
N PRO A 151 -21.21 15.24 -2.88
CA PRO A 151 -22.08 16.40 -3.03
C PRO A 151 -21.27 17.59 -3.58
N PRO A 152 -21.92 18.54 -4.28
CA PRO A 152 -21.25 19.67 -4.91
C PRO A 152 -20.29 20.41 -3.98
N GLY A 153 -19.07 20.66 -4.45
CA GLY A 153 -18.03 21.38 -3.73
C GLY A 153 -17.20 20.54 -2.74
N ARG A 154 -17.48 19.25 -2.59
CA ARG A 154 -16.72 18.37 -1.68
C ARG A 154 -15.38 17.95 -2.23
N PHE A 155 -15.31 17.63 -3.50
CA PHE A 155 -14.11 17.23 -4.22
C PHE A 155 -13.85 18.15 -5.41
N ALA A 156 -12.57 18.35 -5.73
CA ALA A 156 -12.19 19.08 -6.93
C ALA A 156 -12.58 18.32 -8.20
N GLN A 157 -12.47 16.98 -8.17
CA GLN A 157 -12.79 16.10 -9.28
C GLN A 157 -13.24 14.72 -8.80
N VAL A 158 -14.05 14.04 -9.62
CA VAL A 158 -14.47 12.65 -9.40
C VAL A 158 -14.02 11.81 -10.60
N PHE A 159 -13.34 10.71 -10.32
CA PHE A 159 -12.86 9.76 -11.32
C PHE A 159 -13.55 8.41 -11.15
N MET A 160 -13.84 7.78 -12.25
CA MET A 160 -14.32 6.40 -12.33
C MET A 160 -13.17 5.56 -12.88
N ILE A 161 -12.61 4.66 -12.07
CA ILE A 161 -11.40 3.94 -12.41
C ILE A 161 -11.52 2.43 -12.19
N SER A 162 -10.70 1.68 -12.89
CA SER A 162 -10.30 0.34 -12.52
C SER A 162 -8.77 0.29 -12.36
N ALA A 163 -8.30 0.24 -11.12
CA ALA A 163 -6.88 0.10 -10.85
C ALA A 163 -6.30 -1.24 -11.35
N LEU A 164 -7.18 -2.24 -11.61
CA LEU A 164 -6.79 -3.54 -12.12
C LEU A 164 -6.63 -3.55 -13.64
N THR A 165 -7.55 -2.92 -14.38
CA THR A 165 -7.56 -2.92 -15.86
C THR A 165 -6.85 -1.72 -16.46
N GLY A 166 -6.65 -0.66 -15.68
CA GLY A 166 -6.04 0.59 -16.13
C GLY A 166 -7.04 1.67 -16.56
N ASP A 167 -8.34 1.35 -16.59
CA ASP A 167 -9.37 2.30 -17.01
C ASP A 167 -9.39 3.56 -16.13
N GLY A 168 -9.41 4.74 -16.73
CA GLY A 168 -9.49 6.05 -16.06
C GLY A 168 -8.22 6.46 -15.29
N LEU A 169 -7.13 5.69 -15.38
CA LEU A 169 -5.89 6.00 -14.63
C LEU A 169 -5.12 7.15 -15.25
N GLU A 170 -5.14 7.29 -16.55
CA GLU A 170 -4.41 8.36 -17.25
C GLU A 170 -4.99 9.73 -16.93
N GLU A 171 -6.31 9.86 -16.90
CA GLU A 171 -7.03 11.08 -16.53
C GLU A 171 -6.79 11.45 -15.07
N LEU A 172 -6.78 10.44 -14.16
CA LEU A 172 -6.43 10.66 -12.77
C LEU A 172 -4.98 11.12 -12.61
N ALA A 173 -4.03 10.48 -13.30
CA ALA A 173 -2.62 10.85 -13.26
C ALA A 173 -2.38 12.25 -13.82
N ALA A 174 -3.05 12.62 -14.92
CA ALA A 174 -2.96 13.95 -15.52
C ALA A 174 -3.47 15.01 -14.54
N TRP A 175 -4.63 14.79 -13.90
CA TRP A 175 -5.14 15.68 -12.88
C TRP A 175 -4.17 15.84 -11.70
N CYS A 176 -3.61 14.73 -11.19
CA CYS A 176 -2.58 14.80 -10.15
C CYS A 176 -1.38 15.64 -10.59
N ALA A 177 -0.90 15.46 -11.82
CA ALA A 177 0.24 16.22 -12.36
C ALA A 177 -0.02 17.73 -12.42
N GLU A 178 -1.24 18.14 -12.74
CA GLU A 178 -1.66 19.55 -12.73
C GLU A 178 -1.62 20.18 -11.32
N GLN A 179 -1.78 19.37 -10.27
CA GLN A 179 -1.75 19.86 -8.88
C GLN A 179 -0.32 20.05 -8.34
N MET A 180 0.68 19.44 -8.97
CA MET A 180 2.06 19.50 -8.46
C MET A 180 2.65 20.91 -8.55
N PRO A 181 3.38 21.36 -7.53
CA PRO A 181 4.06 22.65 -7.57
C PRO A 181 5.25 22.65 -8.55
N PRO A 182 5.60 23.79 -9.16
CA PRO A 182 6.87 23.92 -9.86
C PRO A 182 8.05 23.69 -8.92
N GLY A 183 9.04 22.93 -9.38
CA GLY A 183 10.23 22.63 -8.57
C GLY A 183 11.09 21.54 -9.18
N PRO A 184 12.26 21.26 -8.58
CA PRO A 184 13.15 20.19 -9.00
C PRO A 184 12.50 18.82 -8.75
N LEU A 185 12.95 17.80 -9.49
CA LEU A 185 12.56 16.42 -9.22
C LEU A 185 13.08 16.00 -7.83
N LEU A 186 12.24 15.31 -7.06
CA LEU A 186 12.53 14.86 -5.70
C LEU A 186 13.35 13.56 -5.68
N TYR A 187 13.20 12.75 -6.73
CA TYR A 187 13.88 11.47 -6.93
C TYR A 187 14.46 11.38 -8.34
N PRO A 188 15.47 10.52 -8.58
CA PRO A 188 15.93 10.20 -9.92
C PRO A 188 14.74 9.75 -10.81
N PRO A 189 14.68 10.19 -12.10
CA PRO A 189 13.54 9.89 -12.98
C PRO A 189 13.31 8.39 -13.23
N ASP A 190 14.33 7.56 -13.09
CA ASP A 190 14.33 6.11 -13.26
C ASP A 190 14.08 5.34 -11.95
N GLN A 191 13.95 6.04 -10.82
CA GLN A 191 13.63 5.42 -9.54
C GLN A 191 12.12 5.19 -9.40
N ALA A 192 11.71 3.93 -9.31
CA ALA A 192 10.29 3.56 -9.19
C ALA A 192 9.74 3.66 -7.75
N ALA A 193 10.57 3.55 -6.72
CA ALA A 193 10.14 3.58 -5.32
C ALA A 193 11.23 4.07 -4.38
N ASP A 194 10.79 4.65 -3.26
CA ASP A 194 11.63 4.99 -2.11
C ASP A 194 11.38 3.96 -0.99
N ILE A 195 11.85 2.74 -1.21
CA ILE A 195 11.78 1.65 -0.25
C ILE A 195 13.08 0.82 -0.32
N PRO A 196 13.74 0.53 0.82
CA PRO A 196 14.89 -0.36 0.82
C PRO A 196 14.56 -1.74 0.26
N LEU A 197 15.38 -2.28 -0.63
CA LEU A 197 15.15 -3.60 -1.26
C LEU A 197 14.95 -4.73 -0.24
N ARG A 198 15.64 -4.67 0.89
CA ARG A 198 15.47 -5.65 1.99
C ARG A 198 14.06 -5.63 2.56
N LEU A 199 13.49 -4.43 2.71
CA LEU A 199 12.16 -4.25 3.24
C LEU A 199 11.12 -4.70 2.22
N LEU A 200 11.26 -4.32 0.95
CA LEU A 200 10.40 -4.78 -0.13
C LEU A 200 10.40 -6.32 -0.25
N ALA A 201 11.57 -6.94 -0.12
CA ALA A 201 11.67 -8.41 -0.13
C ALA A 201 10.94 -9.06 1.06
N SER A 202 10.96 -8.45 2.24
CA SER A 202 10.19 -8.92 3.41
C SER A 202 8.69 -8.76 3.16
N GLU A 203 8.27 -7.65 2.58
CA GLU A 203 6.87 -7.39 2.23
C GLU A 203 6.35 -8.39 1.18
N ILE A 204 7.14 -8.70 0.15
CA ILE A 204 6.77 -9.72 -0.85
C ILE A 204 6.55 -11.08 -0.16
N THR A 205 7.44 -11.48 0.74
CA THR A 205 7.25 -12.73 1.50
C THR A 205 6.02 -12.65 2.41
N ARG A 206 5.75 -11.51 3.03
CA ARG A 206 4.55 -11.27 3.84
C ARG A 206 3.28 -11.34 3.00
N GLU A 207 3.30 -10.86 1.76
CA GLU A 207 2.18 -11.03 0.82
C GLU A 207 1.86 -12.52 0.58
N LYS A 208 2.90 -13.35 0.31
CA LYS A 208 2.68 -14.78 0.08
C LYS A 208 2.17 -15.51 1.32
N LEU A 209 2.60 -15.05 2.49
CA LEU A 209 2.08 -15.50 3.78
C LEU A 209 0.60 -15.11 3.92
N TYR A 210 0.23 -13.86 3.61
CA TYR A 210 -1.15 -13.36 3.64
C TYR A 210 -2.07 -14.14 2.70
N LEU A 211 -1.62 -14.47 1.50
CA LEU A 211 -2.41 -15.21 0.52
C LEU A 211 -2.65 -16.68 0.91
N ARG A 212 -1.76 -17.27 1.73
CA ARG A 212 -1.84 -18.69 2.08
C ARG A 212 -2.41 -18.99 3.46
N LEU A 213 -2.26 -18.07 4.40
CA LEU A 213 -2.76 -18.25 5.76
C LEU A 213 -4.17 -17.67 5.90
N HIS A 214 -4.93 -18.18 6.85
CA HIS A 214 -6.32 -17.81 7.06
C HIS A 214 -6.52 -17.23 8.46
N ASP A 215 -7.73 -16.77 8.74
CA ASP A 215 -8.18 -16.22 10.01
C ASP A 215 -7.28 -15.05 10.51
N GLU A 216 -6.95 -15.03 11.77
CA GLU A 216 -6.13 -13.98 12.41
C GLU A 216 -4.62 -14.15 12.19
N LEU A 217 -4.16 -15.27 11.69
CA LEU A 217 -2.74 -15.61 11.61
C LEU A 217 -1.91 -14.64 10.74
N PRO A 218 -2.40 -14.19 9.57
CA PRO A 218 -1.70 -13.17 8.78
C PRO A 218 -1.41 -11.90 9.59
N TYR A 219 -2.36 -11.47 10.41
CA TYR A 219 -2.24 -10.24 11.21
C TYR A 219 -1.33 -10.40 12.42
N ALA A 220 -1.12 -11.65 12.86
CA ALA A 220 -0.25 -12.01 13.99
C ALA A 220 1.18 -12.37 13.55
N ALA A 221 1.52 -12.19 12.28
CA ALA A 221 2.84 -12.49 11.74
C ALA A 221 3.54 -11.26 11.19
N SER A 222 4.86 -11.21 11.32
CA SER A 222 5.77 -10.26 10.69
C SER A 222 6.88 -10.98 9.96
N VAL A 223 7.47 -10.33 8.96
CA VAL A 223 8.61 -10.87 8.19
C VAL A 223 9.75 -9.86 8.21
N GLU A 224 10.92 -10.30 8.61
CA GLU A 224 12.12 -9.48 8.67
C GLU A 224 13.26 -10.11 7.84
N SER A 225 14.02 -9.30 7.11
CA SER A 225 15.22 -9.75 6.39
C SER A 225 16.46 -9.62 7.29
N GLU A 226 16.89 -10.74 7.89
CA GLU A 226 18.06 -10.75 8.79
C GLU A 226 19.38 -10.62 8.02
N LYS A 227 19.52 -11.30 6.86
CA LYS A 227 20.75 -11.27 6.06
C LYS A 227 20.45 -11.05 4.58
N TRP A 228 21.34 -10.29 3.96
CA TRP A 228 21.36 -10.04 2.52
C TRP A 228 22.82 -10.09 2.04
N GLU A 229 23.15 -11.07 1.22
CA GLU A 229 24.51 -11.33 0.77
C GLU A 229 24.56 -11.40 -0.76
N GLU A 230 25.26 -10.46 -1.37
CA GLU A 230 25.59 -10.49 -2.79
C GLU A 230 26.63 -11.60 -3.03
N LYS A 231 26.40 -12.43 -4.04
CA LYS A 231 27.31 -13.50 -4.43
C LYS A 231 28.17 -13.10 -5.63
N LYS A 232 29.33 -13.72 -5.75
CA LYS A 232 30.27 -13.45 -6.86
C LYS A 232 29.69 -13.79 -8.23
N ASP A 233 28.74 -14.68 -8.31
CA ASP A 233 28.02 -15.09 -9.54
C ASP A 233 26.84 -14.16 -9.90
N GLY A 234 26.69 -13.03 -9.20
CA GLY A 234 25.60 -12.07 -9.39
C GLY A 234 24.29 -12.48 -8.71
N SER A 235 24.18 -13.68 -8.14
CA SER A 235 23.02 -14.08 -7.37
C SER A 235 22.99 -13.42 -5.99
N VAL A 236 21.81 -13.41 -5.34
CA VAL A 236 21.66 -12.91 -3.99
C VAL A 236 21.15 -14.01 -3.05
N ARG A 237 21.72 -14.07 -1.84
CA ARG A 237 21.25 -14.92 -0.76
C ARG A 237 20.53 -14.06 0.27
N ILE A 238 19.27 -14.41 0.55
CA ILE A 238 18.40 -13.69 1.48
C ILE A 238 17.95 -14.65 2.58
N HIS A 239 18.16 -14.27 3.84
CA HIS A 239 17.64 -14.98 5.00
C HIS A 239 16.56 -14.12 5.62
N GLN A 240 15.34 -14.67 5.75
CA GLN A 240 14.21 -14.00 6.34
C GLN A 240 13.64 -14.82 7.49
N VAL A 241 13.13 -14.12 8.48
CA VAL A 241 12.45 -14.71 9.63
C VAL A 241 11.00 -14.26 9.64
N ILE A 242 10.12 -15.24 9.72
CA ILE A 242 8.70 -15.05 9.97
C ILE A 242 8.49 -15.13 11.49
N TYR A 243 8.16 -14.03 12.12
CA TYR A 243 7.82 -13.98 13.53
C TYR A 243 6.34 -14.23 13.73
N VAL A 244 6.01 -15.06 14.69
CA VAL A 244 4.64 -15.34 15.15
C VAL A 244 4.58 -15.24 16.66
N GLN A 245 3.39 -15.04 17.24
CA GLN A 245 3.24 -14.80 18.67
C GLN A 245 3.24 -16.09 19.52
N ARG A 246 2.85 -17.25 18.94
CA ARG A 246 2.63 -18.50 19.70
C ARG A 246 3.15 -19.71 18.93
N ALA A 247 3.52 -20.77 19.66
CA ALA A 247 4.01 -22.02 19.08
C ALA A 247 2.99 -22.70 18.14
N GLY A 248 1.69 -22.66 18.46
CA GLY A 248 0.64 -23.16 17.57
C GLY A 248 0.62 -22.46 16.21
N GLN A 249 0.82 -21.14 16.18
CA GLN A 249 0.91 -20.37 14.95
C GLN A 249 2.16 -20.77 14.13
N LYS A 250 3.30 -21.03 14.79
CA LYS A 250 4.51 -21.55 14.13
C LYS A 250 4.23 -22.87 13.44
N ALA A 251 3.52 -23.80 14.07
CA ALA A 251 3.17 -25.07 13.47
C ALA A 251 2.29 -24.91 12.19
N ILE A 252 1.35 -23.96 12.20
CA ILE A 252 0.49 -23.67 11.04
C ILE A 252 1.31 -23.05 9.88
N VAL A 253 2.22 -22.09 10.17
CA VAL A 253 3.10 -21.47 9.17
C VAL A 253 4.02 -22.51 8.55
N LEU A 254 4.57 -23.41 9.33
CA LEU A 254 5.39 -24.52 8.81
C LEU A 254 4.55 -25.48 7.95
N GLY A 255 3.36 -25.85 8.43
CA GLY A 255 2.51 -26.84 7.81
C GLY A 255 3.02 -28.28 7.97
N LYS A 256 2.21 -29.26 7.57
CA LYS A 256 2.59 -30.69 7.66
C LYS A 256 3.86 -30.94 6.83
N GLY A 257 4.92 -31.43 7.48
CA GLY A 257 6.19 -31.71 6.81
C GLY A 257 6.86 -30.47 6.16
N GLY A 258 6.54 -29.23 6.61
CA GLY A 258 7.11 -28.00 6.06
C GLY A 258 6.51 -27.56 4.72
N GLN A 259 5.38 -28.12 4.30
CA GLN A 259 4.79 -27.83 2.98
C GLN A 259 4.33 -26.38 2.83
N THR A 260 3.75 -25.77 3.88
CA THR A 260 3.24 -24.41 3.81
C THR A 260 4.36 -23.40 3.65
N ILE A 261 5.40 -23.48 4.51
CA ILE A 261 6.55 -22.55 4.42
C ILE A 261 7.33 -22.74 3.11
N LYS A 262 7.46 -23.99 2.62
CA LYS A 262 8.10 -24.27 1.33
C LYS A 262 7.36 -23.57 0.20
N ALA A 263 6.04 -23.66 0.17
CA ALA A 263 5.23 -23.04 -0.87
C ALA A 263 5.21 -21.50 -0.77
N ILE A 264 5.25 -20.91 0.45
CA ILE A 264 5.44 -19.48 0.66
C ILE A 264 6.81 -19.06 0.09
N GLY A 265 7.87 -19.78 0.47
CA GLY A 265 9.22 -19.48 0.02
C GLY A 265 9.41 -19.59 -1.49
N GLU A 266 8.82 -20.60 -2.13
CA GLU A 266 8.86 -20.76 -3.58
C GLU A 266 8.16 -19.60 -4.31
N ALA A 267 6.96 -19.21 -3.86
CA ALA A 267 6.21 -18.11 -4.45
C ALA A 267 6.94 -16.77 -4.27
N ALA A 268 7.47 -16.52 -3.07
CA ALA A 268 8.24 -15.30 -2.78
C ALA A 268 9.53 -15.25 -3.60
N ARG A 269 10.28 -16.36 -3.67
CA ARG A 269 11.53 -16.44 -4.44
C ARG A 269 11.30 -16.13 -5.93
N ARG A 270 10.29 -16.72 -6.55
CA ARG A 270 9.97 -16.48 -7.97
C ARG A 270 9.69 -15.00 -8.25
N GLU A 271 8.96 -14.34 -7.37
CA GLU A 271 8.64 -12.93 -7.52
C GLU A 271 9.86 -12.04 -7.27
N LEU A 272 10.69 -12.38 -6.28
CA LEU A 272 11.95 -11.69 -6.02
C LEU A 272 12.94 -11.85 -7.19
N GLU A 273 13.02 -13.02 -7.82
CA GLU A 273 13.83 -13.26 -9.01
C GLU A 273 13.39 -12.39 -10.19
N HIS A 274 12.07 -12.24 -10.37
CA HIS A 274 11.50 -11.36 -11.40
C HIS A 274 11.79 -9.89 -11.11
N LEU A 275 11.57 -9.44 -9.85
CA LEU A 275 11.79 -8.05 -9.45
C LEU A 275 13.25 -7.63 -9.52
N LEU A 276 14.16 -8.51 -9.10
CA LEU A 276 15.60 -8.22 -9.02
C LEU A 276 16.34 -8.58 -10.31
N GLU A 277 15.66 -9.18 -11.29
CA GLU A 277 16.21 -9.65 -12.57
C GLU A 277 17.46 -10.53 -12.41
N ARG A 278 17.50 -11.29 -11.30
CA ARG A 278 18.63 -12.17 -10.97
C ARG A 278 18.20 -13.35 -10.11
N ARG A 279 19.07 -14.35 -10.01
CA ARG A 279 18.84 -15.54 -9.20
C ARG A 279 18.81 -15.19 -7.71
N VAL A 280 17.80 -15.71 -7.00
CA VAL A 280 17.58 -15.50 -5.56
C VAL A 280 17.63 -16.81 -4.79
N HIS A 281 18.46 -16.87 -3.77
CA HIS A 281 18.50 -17.97 -2.79
C HIS A 281 17.78 -17.49 -1.52
N LEU A 282 16.49 -17.81 -1.38
CA LEU A 282 15.65 -17.40 -0.26
C LEU A 282 15.57 -18.50 0.80
N PHE A 283 15.94 -18.17 2.04
CA PHE A 283 15.83 -19.04 3.21
C PHE A 283 14.85 -18.43 4.22
N LEU A 284 13.81 -19.18 4.56
CA LEU A 284 12.78 -18.76 5.51
C LEU A 284 12.90 -19.55 6.80
N PHE A 285 12.84 -18.84 7.92
CA PHE A 285 12.82 -19.39 9.28
C PHE A 285 11.56 -18.91 9.99
N VAL A 286 11.01 -19.70 10.91
CA VAL A 286 9.87 -19.29 11.73
C VAL A 286 10.31 -19.28 13.19
N LYS A 287 10.21 -18.11 13.82
CA LYS A 287 10.53 -17.90 15.23
C LYS A 287 9.28 -17.45 16.00
N VAL A 288 9.15 -17.87 17.23
CA VAL A 288 8.14 -17.34 18.16
C VAL A 288 8.76 -16.13 18.87
N ARG A 289 8.08 -14.97 18.76
CA ARG A 289 8.39 -13.75 19.50
C ARG A 289 7.07 -13.24 20.07
N GLU A 290 6.85 -13.51 21.35
CA GLU A 290 5.69 -12.97 22.06
C GLU A 290 5.70 -11.44 22.01
N ASN A 291 4.53 -10.84 21.84
CA ASN A 291 4.34 -9.39 21.84
C ASN A 291 5.21 -8.61 20.82
N TRP A 292 5.62 -9.22 19.70
CA TRP A 292 6.40 -8.51 18.68
C TRP A 292 5.70 -7.22 18.21
N ALA A 293 4.36 -7.23 18.16
CA ALA A 293 3.55 -6.07 17.77
C ALA A 293 3.55 -4.92 18.78
N GLU A 294 4.11 -5.12 19.98
CA GLU A 294 4.27 -4.11 21.05
C GLU A 294 5.72 -3.61 21.15
N SER A 295 6.63 -4.11 20.32
CA SER A 295 8.04 -3.72 20.33
C SER A 295 8.25 -2.37 19.65
N ARG A 296 8.81 -1.37 20.36
CA ARG A 296 9.20 -0.08 19.78
C ARG A 296 10.15 -0.22 18.57
N GLU A 297 11.00 -1.25 18.58
CA GLU A 297 11.90 -1.56 17.48
C GLU A 297 11.12 -1.89 16.21
N HIS A 298 10.09 -2.71 16.30
CA HIS A 298 9.23 -3.07 15.17
C HIS A 298 8.52 -1.86 14.56
N TYR A 299 8.02 -0.91 15.37
CA TYR A 299 7.43 0.33 14.86
C TYR A 299 8.45 1.18 14.12
N ARG A 300 9.69 1.26 14.64
CA ARG A 300 10.78 2.00 13.98
C ARG A 300 11.14 1.37 12.63
N GLU A 301 11.19 0.06 12.53
CA GLU A 301 11.43 -0.66 11.28
C GLU A 301 10.34 -0.40 10.23
N LEU A 302 9.09 -0.26 10.67
CA LEU A 302 7.96 0.12 9.81
C LEU A 302 7.88 1.64 9.55
N GLY A 303 8.77 2.45 10.10
CA GLY A 303 8.68 3.92 10.00
C GLY A 303 7.44 4.49 10.67
N LEU A 304 6.86 3.77 11.66
CA LEU A 304 5.69 4.20 12.41
C LEU A 304 6.10 4.80 13.76
N GLU A 305 5.37 5.83 14.20
CA GLU A 305 5.49 6.32 15.56
C GLU A 305 4.86 5.32 16.54
N PHE A 306 5.56 5.06 17.65
CA PHE A 306 5.00 4.24 18.72
C PHE A 306 3.96 5.07 19.48
N PRO A 307 2.67 4.69 19.51
CA PRO A 307 1.66 5.43 20.25
C PRO A 307 1.94 5.35 21.76
N GLU A 308 2.05 6.50 22.38
CA GLU A 308 2.00 6.60 23.86
C GLU A 308 0.54 6.44 24.27
N ASP A 309 0.29 5.75 25.39
CA ASP A 309 -1.06 5.44 25.88
C ASP A 309 -1.85 6.68 26.31
#